data_8a8f268b876abd2857eb6d4bf2a11afa
#
_entry.id   8a8f268b876abd2857eb6d4bf2a11afa
#
_cell.length_a   1.000
_cell.length_b   1.000
_cell.length_c   1.000
_cell.angle_alpha   90.00
_cell.angle_beta   90.00
_cell.angle_gamma   90.00
#
_symmetry.space_group_name_H-M   'P 1'
#
loop_
_entity.id
_entity.type
_entity.pdbx_description
1 polymer ?
#
loop_
_entity_poly.entity_id
_entity_poly.type
_entity_poly.pdbx_seq_one_letter_code
_entity_poly.pdbx_strand_id
1 'polypeptide(L)'
;MATLALAALLLTLIGGSENAWCVCKPEIGDAALQKTLDYACGAGADCNPILQNGACYSPNTVRGHCSYATNSYYQRKGQAQGACDFSGTATLTTTDPSYSSCNYPATQSAAGSSSTPSTSTPTPFTPTGGLGGLGPSTGLSSDSNHGVVHLKPGMAALLFAATGTCITLLR
;
A
#
# COMPACT_ATOMS: atom_id res chain seq x y z
N MET A 1 -31.95 -6.67 -27.37
CA MET A 1 -31.26 -5.39 -27.31
C MET A 1 -30.95 -4.96 -25.88
N ALA A 2 -31.85 -5.14 -24.91
CA ALA A 2 -31.61 -4.79 -23.49
C ALA A 2 -30.44 -5.52 -22.85
N THR A 3 -30.20 -6.78 -23.19
CA THR A 3 -29.10 -7.60 -22.67
C THR A 3 -27.73 -7.13 -23.14
N LEU A 4 -27.63 -6.63 -24.37
CA LEU A 4 -26.38 -6.06 -24.89
C LEU A 4 -26.05 -4.72 -24.23
N ALA A 5 -27.07 -3.89 -23.93
CA ALA A 5 -26.89 -2.63 -23.24
C ALA A 5 -26.42 -2.82 -21.78
N LEU A 6 -26.97 -3.84 -21.08
CA LEU A 6 -26.54 -4.19 -19.73
C LEU A 6 -25.10 -4.74 -19.69
N ALA A 7 -24.72 -5.55 -20.67
CA ALA A 7 -23.35 -6.07 -20.78
C ALA A 7 -22.35 -4.93 -21.07
N ALA A 8 -22.70 -3.98 -21.93
CA ALA A 8 -21.88 -2.81 -22.22
C ALA A 8 -21.73 -1.89 -20.99
N LEU A 9 -22.79 -1.71 -20.18
CA LEU A 9 -22.76 -0.91 -18.96
C LEU A 9 -21.89 -1.56 -17.89
N LEU A 10 -21.90 -2.89 -17.77
CA LEU A 10 -21.04 -3.61 -16.82
C LEU A 10 -19.56 -3.56 -17.20
N LEU A 11 -19.22 -3.53 -18.47
CA LEU A 11 -17.85 -3.41 -18.95
C LEU A 11 -17.24 -2.04 -18.68
N THR A 12 -18.01 -0.98 -18.56
CA THR A 12 -17.52 0.37 -18.23
C THR A 12 -17.17 0.55 -16.75
N LEU A 13 -17.60 -0.39 -15.88
CA LEU A 13 -17.29 -0.35 -14.45
C LEU A 13 -15.93 -1.01 -14.10
N ILE A 14 -15.28 -1.66 -15.07
CA ILE A 14 -13.90 -2.11 -14.92
C ILE A 14 -13.00 -0.89 -15.18
N GLY A 15 -13.02 0.07 -14.27
CA GLY A 15 -12.08 1.17 -14.26
C GLY A 15 -10.68 0.58 -14.18
N GLY A 16 -9.90 0.71 -15.25
CA GLY A 16 -8.49 0.36 -15.25
C GLY A 16 -7.84 1.07 -14.07
N SER A 17 -7.19 0.33 -13.18
CA SER A 17 -6.34 0.91 -12.15
C SER A 17 -5.14 1.53 -12.85
N GLU A 18 -5.28 2.80 -13.25
CA GLU A 18 -4.13 3.55 -13.74
C GLU A 18 -3.16 3.74 -12.57
N ASN A 19 -1.89 3.46 -12.80
CA ASN A 19 -0.88 3.71 -11.79
C ASN A 19 -0.85 5.22 -11.51
N ALA A 20 -1.07 5.58 -10.25
CA ALA A 20 -1.00 6.95 -9.79
C ALA A 20 -0.03 7.03 -8.61
N TRP A 21 0.77 8.08 -8.62
CA TRP A 21 1.72 8.39 -7.55
C TRP A 21 1.35 9.70 -6.89
N CYS A 22 1.71 9.82 -5.61
CA CYS A 22 1.54 11.04 -4.84
C CYS A 22 2.89 11.72 -4.64
N VAL A 23 3.03 12.96 -5.09
CA VAL A 23 4.29 13.72 -5.01
C VAL A 23 4.07 15.08 -4.38
N CYS A 24 5.08 15.57 -3.66
CA CYS A 24 5.04 16.90 -3.06
C CYS A 24 5.21 17.99 -4.12
N LYS A 25 4.39 19.03 -4.01
CA LYS A 25 4.34 20.13 -4.97
C LYS A 25 5.61 20.97 -4.92
N PRO A 26 6.18 21.36 -6.07
CA PRO A 26 7.44 22.08 -6.13
C PRO A 26 7.35 23.51 -5.63
N GLU A 27 6.17 24.13 -5.66
CA GLU A 27 5.93 25.52 -5.22
C GLU A 27 5.78 25.66 -3.70
N ILE A 28 5.72 24.57 -2.97
CA ILE A 28 5.55 24.58 -1.51
C ILE A 28 6.92 24.66 -0.83
N GLY A 29 7.05 25.57 0.13
CA GLY A 29 8.31 25.75 0.87
C GLY A 29 8.65 24.58 1.79
N ASP A 30 9.95 24.35 2.01
CA ASP A 30 10.50 23.22 2.75
C ASP A 30 9.91 23.04 4.15
N ALA A 31 9.59 24.12 4.86
CA ALA A 31 9.00 24.02 6.20
C ALA A 31 7.62 23.35 6.22
N ALA A 32 6.81 23.57 5.17
CA ALA A 32 5.52 22.90 5.03
C ALA A 32 5.70 21.46 4.51
N LEU A 33 6.62 21.23 3.58
CA LEU A 33 6.95 19.92 3.09
C LEU A 33 7.54 19.01 4.18
N GLN A 34 8.34 19.57 5.10
CA GLN A 34 8.87 18.80 6.24
C GLN A 34 7.74 18.30 7.14
N LYS A 35 6.74 19.13 7.45
CA LYS A 35 5.57 18.69 8.23
C LYS A 35 4.80 17.58 7.54
N THR A 36 4.67 17.65 6.22
CA THR A 36 4.03 16.62 5.41
C THR A 36 4.82 15.32 5.45
N LEU A 37 6.14 15.39 5.31
CA LEU A 37 7.06 14.26 5.43
C LEU A 37 6.92 13.57 6.80
N ASP A 38 7.00 14.37 7.89
CA ASP A 38 6.90 13.86 9.25
C ASP A 38 5.55 13.18 9.51
N TYR A 39 4.47 13.80 9.02
CA TYR A 39 3.14 13.18 9.10
C TYR A 39 3.07 11.87 8.32
N ALA A 40 3.52 11.83 7.08
CA ALA A 40 3.45 10.62 6.26
C ALA A 40 4.22 9.46 6.90
N CYS A 41 5.44 9.71 7.38
CA CYS A 41 6.25 8.71 8.08
C CYS A 41 5.59 8.25 9.38
N GLY A 42 5.08 9.16 10.20
CA GLY A 42 4.39 8.86 11.45
C GLY A 42 3.05 8.12 11.26
N ALA A 43 2.39 8.32 10.11
CA ALA A 43 1.10 7.72 9.77
C ALA A 43 1.22 6.40 9.00
N GLY A 44 2.43 5.83 8.89
CA GLY A 44 2.66 4.49 8.40
C GLY A 44 3.24 4.38 6.99
N ALA A 45 3.81 5.44 6.41
CA ALA A 45 4.66 5.31 5.23
C ALA A 45 5.92 4.50 5.57
N ASP A 46 6.48 3.78 4.60
CA ASP A 46 7.83 3.23 4.74
C ASP A 46 8.85 4.31 4.40
N CYS A 47 9.49 4.85 5.42
CA CYS A 47 10.48 5.91 5.28
C CYS A 47 11.94 5.40 5.30
N ASN A 48 12.17 4.08 5.41
CA ASN A 48 13.52 3.51 5.38
C ASN A 48 14.31 3.88 4.12
N PRO A 49 13.70 3.88 2.91
CA PRO A 49 14.42 4.23 1.69
C PRO A 49 14.96 5.66 1.62
N ILE A 50 14.42 6.59 2.39
CA ILE A 50 14.87 7.98 2.45
C ILE A 50 15.83 8.27 3.61
N LEU A 51 16.13 7.29 4.45
CA LEU A 51 17.16 7.40 5.48
C LEU A 51 18.55 7.30 4.84
N GLN A 52 19.57 7.71 5.59
CA GLN A 52 20.96 7.61 5.15
C GLN A 52 21.30 6.19 4.69
N ASN A 53 21.92 6.08 3.53
CA ASN A 53 22.19 4.83 2.79
C ASN A 53 20.96 4.15 2.17
N GLY A 54 19.76 4.71 2.28
CA GLY A 54 18.59 4.24 1.57
C GLY A 54 18.63 4.58 0.08
N ALA A 55 17.92 3.79 -0.74
CA ALA A 55 17.92 3.95 -2.19
C ALA A 55 17.37 5.28 -2.68
N CYS A 56 16.53 5.95 -1.87
CA CYS A 56 15.90 7.23 -2.16
C CYS A 56 16.46 8.39 -1.31
N TYR A 57 17.58 8.16 -0.61
CA TYR A 57 18.22 9.23 0.16
C TYR A 57 18.73 10.37 -0.72
N SER A 58 19.27 10.04 -1.88
CA SER A 58 19.76 11.05 -2.84
C SER A 58 18.73 11.32 -3.94
N PRO A 59 18.43 12.60 -4.25
CA PRO A 59 19.00 13.80 -3.65
C PRO A 59 18.50 14.04 -2.22
N ASN A 60 19.39 14.40 -1.32
CA ASN A 60 19.04 14.71 0.08
C ASN A 60 18.35 16.08 0.18
N THR A 61 17.08 16.10 -0.22
CA THR A 61 16.23 17.30 -0.20
C THR A 61 14.90 17.00 0.50
N VAL A 62 14.37 17.99 1.22
CA VAL A 62 13.06 17.86 1.89
C VAL A 62 11.97 17.46 0.89
N ARG A 63 11.94 18.06 -0.31
CA ARG A 63 10.94 17.77 -1.33
C ARG A 63 11.07 16.34 -1.87
N GLY A 64 12.28 15.85 -2.12
CA GLY A 64 12.52 14.48 -2.60
C GLY A 64 12.02 13.47 -1.59
N HIS A 65 12.41 13.64 -0.32
CA HIS A 65 11.98 12.75 0.77
C HIS A 65 10.48 12.86 1.03
N CYS A 66 9.90 14.07 0.99
CA CYS A 66 8.47 14.32 1.10
C CYS A 66 7.71 13.55 0.01
N SER A 67 8.13 13.65 -1.25
CA SER A 67 7.46 12.98 -2.37
C SER A 67 7.48 11.46 -2.21
N TYR A 68 8.60 10.87 -1.79
CA TYR A 68 8.67 9.44 -1.53
C TYR A 68 7.74 9.01 -0.38
N ALA A 69 7.79 9.73 0.74
CA ALA A 69 6.99 9.40 1.92
C ALA A 69 5.49 9.53 1.68
N THR A 70 5.05 10.61 0.99
CA THR A 70 3.64 10.79 0.62
C THR A 70 3.16 9.71 -0.34
N ASN A 71 4.01 9.29 -1.30
CA ASN A 71 3.67 8.19 -2.18
C ASN A 71 3.58 6.86 -1.43
N SER A 72 4.55 6.53 -0.58
CA SER A 72 4.50 5.33 0.25
C SER A 72 3.23 5.28 1.08
N TYR A 73 2.85 6.38 1.72
CA TYR A 73 1.59 6.50 2.45
C TYR A 73 0.38 6.27 1.55
N TYR A 74 0.30 6.96 0.42
CA TYR A 74 -0.79 6.90 -0.54
C TYR A 74 -1.03 5.47 -1.05
N GLN A 75 0.03 4.77 -1.43
CA GLN A 75 -0.06 3.38 -1.88
C GLN A 75 -0.50 2.45 -0.74
N ARG A 76 0.03 2.60 0.47
CA ARG A 76 -0.38 1.80 1.64
C ARG A 76 -1.82 2.02 2.04
N LYS A 77 -2.39 3.20 1.74
CA LYS A 77 -3.81 3.47 1.89
C LYS A 77 -4.66 2.95 0.71
N GLY A 78 -4.08 2.14 -0.19
CA GLY A 78 -4.78 1.58 -1.34
C GLY A 78 -5.24 2.64 -2.33
N GLN A 79 -4.50 3.73 -2.47
CA GLN A 79 -4.83 4.86 -3.34
C GLN A 79 -6.20 5.50 -3.01
N ALA A 80 -6.60 5.47 -1.75
CA ALA A 80 -7.87 5.99 -1.30
C ALA A 80 -8.04 7.48 -1.66
N GLN A 81 -9.27 7.86 -1.99
CA GLN A 81 -9.59 9.25 -2.28
C GLN A 81 -9.18 10.17 -1.10
N GLY A 82 -8.50 11.27 -1.39
CA GLY A 82 -8.00 12.21 -0.39
C GLY A 82 -6.69 11.79 0.30
N ALA A 83 -6.21 10.55 0.11
CA ALA A 83 -4.96 10.08 0.75
C ALA A 83 -3.70 10.79 0.22
N CYS A 84 -3.80 11.58 -0.84
CA CYS A 84 -2.72 12.40 -1.40
C CYS A 84 -2.93 13.92 -1.17
N ASP A 85 -3.88 14.34 -0.36
CA ASP A 85 -4.15 15.77 -0.20
C ASP A 85 -3.09 16.47 0.69
N PHE A 86 -2.78 15.91 1.87
CA PHE A 86 -1.82 16.46 2.82
C PHE A 86 -1.95 17.98 3.02
N SER A 87 -3.21 18.45 3.18
CA SER A 87 -3.53 19.89 3.32
C SER A 87 -3.01 20.72 2.12
N GLY A 88 -3.09 20.16 0.93
CA GLY A 88 -2.74 20.84 -0.33
C GLY A 88 -1.24 20.87 -0.67
N THR A 89 -0.37 20.20 0.12
CA THR A 89 1.08 20.18 -0.12
C THR A 89 1.54 19.12 -1.12
N ALA A 90 0.68 18.12 -1.42
CA ALA A 90 0.95 17.07 -2.38
C ALA A 90 -0.07 17.05 -3.52
N THR A 91 0.23 16.30 -4.58
CA THR A 91 -0.63 16.13 -5.75
C THR A 91 -0.42 14.77 -6.39
N LEU A 92 -1.43 14.29 -7.10
CA LEU A 92 -1.34 13.06 -7.89
C LEU A 92 -0.62 13.33 -9.23
N THR A 93 0.12 12.32 -9.68
CA THR A 93 0.71 12.25 -11.01
C THR A 93 0.53 10.85 -11.60
N THR A 94 0.37 10.75 -12.91
CA THR A 94 0.36 9.50 -13.67
C THR A 94 1.74 9.17 -14.25
N THR A 95 2.69 10.11 -14.14
CA THR A 95 4.08 9.89 -14.53
C THR A 95 4.83 9.26 -13.37
N ASP A 96 5.49 8.13 -13.61
CA ASP A 96 6.33 7.46 -12.61
C ASP A 96 7.47 8.39 -12.16
N PRO A 97 7.53 8.75 -10.86
CA PRO A 97 8.55 9.64 -10.34
C PRO A 97 9.86 8.92 -9.97
N SER A 98 10.00 7.61 -10.24
CA SER A 98 11.19 6.83 -9.95
C SER A 98 12.41 7.36 -10.69
N TYR A 99 13.57 7.28 -10.07
CA TYR A 99 14.85 7.72 -10.65
C TYR A 99 16.03 6.91 -10.09
N SER A 100 17.04 6.65 -10.90
CA SER A 100 18.23 5.87 -10.50
C SER A 100 17.84 4.58 -9.76
N SER A 101 18.28 4.40 -8.53
CA SER A 101 17.92 3.28 -7.66
C SER A 101 16.67 3.52 -6.80
N CYS A 102 16.12 4.74 -6.82
CA CYS A 102 14.93 5.08 -6.06
C CYS A 102 13.67 4.67 -6.83
N ASN A 103 13.06 3.59 -6.42
CA ASN A 103 11.80 3.10 -6.98
C ASN A 103 10.62 3.56 -6.11
N TYR A 104 9.69 4.28 -6.73
CA TYR A 104 8.44 4.65 -6.07
C TYR A 104 7.43 3.51 -6.20
N PRO A 105 6.90 2.98 -5.10
CA PRO A 105 5.88 1.94 -5.19
C PRO A 105 4.67 2.44 -5.97
N ALA A 106 4.16 1.60 -6.88
CA ALA A 106 2.97 1.88 -7.68
C ALA A 106 1.72 1.15 -7.16
N THR A 107 1.88 0.28 -6.17
CA THR A 107 0.79 -0.53 -5.61
C THR A 107 0.93 -0.67 -4.10
N GLN A 108 -0.16 -1.04 -3.43
CA GLN A 108 -0.17 -1.31 -1.99
C GLN A 108 0.81 -2.42 -1.61
N SER A 109 0.88 -3.49 -2.40
CA SER A 109 1.80 -4.60 -2.15
C SER A 109 3.26 -4.17 -2.23
N ALA A 110 3.62 -3.33 -3.22
CA ALA A 110 4.96 -2.80 -3.35
C ALA A 110 5.33 -1.85 -2.20
N ALA A 111 4.37 -1.05 -1.70
CA ALA A 111 4.58 -0.14 -0.59
C ALA A 111 4.69 -0.84 0.78
N GLY A 112 4.18 -2.08 0.89
CA GLY A 112 4.29 -2.91 2.10
C GLY A 112 5.56 -3.74 2.17
N SER A 113 6.26 -3.92 1.06
CA SER A 113 7.49 -4.69 0.99
C SER A 113 8.66 -3.78 1.37
N SER A 114 9.11 -3.84 2.62
CA SER A 114 10.43 -3.32 2.97
C SER A 114 11.44 -4.09 2.12
N SER A 115 12.00 -3.47 1.10
CA SER A 115 13.08 -4.05 0.31
C SER A 115 14.35 -4.07 1.16
N THR A 116 14.43 -5.06 2.04
CA THR A 116 15.72 -5.57 2.47
C THR A 116 16.34 -6.19 1.22
N PRO A 117 17.54 -5.81 0.78
CA PRO A 117 18.21 -6.52 -0.28
C PRO A 117 18.44 -7.96 0.19
N SER A 118 17.53 -8.86 -0.23
CA SER A 118 17.70 -10.29 0.00
C SER A 118 18.81 -10.75 -0.93
N THR A 119 20.05 -10.70 -0.45
CA THR A 119 21.11 -11.56 -0.98
C THR A 119 20.75 -12.97 -0.53
N SER A 120 19.83 -13.60 -1.25
CA SER A 120 19.56 -15.03 -1.09
C SER A 120 20.64 -15.79 -1.84
N THR A 121 21.75 -16.03 -1.15
CA THR A 121 22.65 -17.11 -1.50
C THR A 121 22.01 -18.39 -0.97
N PRO A 122 21.61 -19.35 -1.80
CA PRO A 122 21.14 -20.63 -1.31
C PRO A 122 22.33 -21.42 -0.80
N THR A 123 22.52 -21.46 0.51
CA THR A 123 23.42 -22.43 1.13
C THR A 123 22.68 -23.77 1.24
N PRO A 124 23.25 -24.87 0.72
CA PRO A 124 22.65 -26.18 0.89
C PRO A 124 22.83 -26.62 2.36
N PHE A 125 21.70 -26.86 3.05
CA PHE A 125 21.69 -27.46 4.37
C PHE A 125 22.12 -28.92 4.29
N THR A 126 23.29 -29.24 4.84
CA THR A 126 23.70 -30.60 5.11
C THR A 126 23.26 -30.92 6.55
N PRO A 127 22.48 -31.97 6.81
CA PRO A 127 22.13 -32.36 8.15
C PRO A 127 23.26 -33.23 8.72
N THR A 128 24.07 -32.66 9.62
CA THR A 128 24.97 -33.48 10.45
C THR A 128 24.49 -33.42 11.89
N GLY A 129 24.14 -34.56 12.44
CA GLY A 129 23.64 -34.73 13.80
C GLY A 129 24.69 -34.40 14.87
N GLY A 130 24.22 -33.94 16.00
CA GLY A 130 25.01 -33.68 17.20
C GLY A 130 24.10 -33.53 18.41
N LEU A 131 24.06 -34.54 19.23
CA LEU A 131 23.42 -34.62 20.55
C LEU A 131 24.05 -33.65 21.55
N GLY A 132 23.24 -33.04 22.42
CA GLY A 132 23.64 -32.70 23.78
C GLY A 132 23.40 -31.25 24.20
N GLY A 133 22.56 -31.03 25.20
CA GLY A 133 22.54 -29.80 25.97
C GLY A 133 21.17 -29.43 26.54
N LEU A 134 20.84 -30.02 27.69
CA LEU A 134 19.71 -29.65 28.54
C LEU A 134 19.95 -28.28 29.19
N GLY A 135 18.98 -27.34 29.06
CA GLY A 135 18.93 -26.15 29.88
C GLY A 135 17.51 -25.54 29.80
N PRO A 136 16.82 -25.39 30.95
CA PRO A 136 15.48 -24.84 30.96
C PRO A 136 15.54 -23.32 31.04
N SER A 137 14.86 -22.62 30.11
CA SER A 137 14.45 -21.26 30.38
C SER A 137 13.09 -20.98 29.72
N THR A 138 12.18 -20.75 30.61
CA THR A 138 10.82 -20.24 30.51
C THR A 138 10.73 -18.96 29.74
N GLY A 139 9.76 -18.87 28.87
CA GLY A 139 9.42 -17.61 28.20
C GLY A 139 8.52 -17.80 26.95
N LEU A 140 7.36 -18.43 27.16
CA LEU A 140 6.30 -18.47 26.15
C LEU A 140 5.62 -17.12 26.10
N SER A 141 5.68 -16.48 24.95
CA SER A 141 4.67 -15.51 24.55
C SER A 141 4.38 -15.78 23.07
N SER A 142 3.46 -16.69 22.84
CA SER A 142 2.84 -16.91 21.53
C SER A 142 1.63 -16.02 21.47
N ASP A 143 1.75 -14.84 20.87
CA ASP A 143 0.60 -14.07 20.40
C ASP A 143 0.29 -14.48 18.97
N SER A 144 -0.49 -15.57 18.87
CA SER A 144 -1.18 -15.93 17.65
C SER A 144 -2.45 -15.08 17.56
N ASN A 145 -2.35 -13.91 16.95
CA ASN A 145 -3.52 -13.09 16.66
C ASN A 145 -4.22 -13.64 15.41
N HIS A 146 -4.98 -14.71 15.59
CA HIS A 146 -6.01 -15.12 14.62
C HIS A 146 -7.17 -14.13 14.70
N GLY A 147 -7.16 -13.13 13.83
CA GLY A 147 -8.30 -12.27 13.59
C GLY A 147 -9.44 -13.07 12.95
N VAL A 148 -10.30 -13.65 13.77
CA VAL A 148 -11.57 -14.19 13.32
C VAL A 148 -12.45 -13.03 12.92
N VAL A 149 -12.68 -12.88 11.62
CA VAL A 149 -13.65 -11.93 11.08
C VAL A 149 -15.04 -12.44 11.42
N HIS A 150 -15.65 -11.90 12.48
CA HIS A 150 -17.06 -12.10 12.77
C HIS A 150 -17.90 -11.36 11.71
N LEU A 151 -18.36 -12.11 10.69
CA LEU A 151 -19.42 -11.62 9.83
C LEU A 151 -20.72 -11.55 10.65
N LYS A 152 -21.21 -10.34 10.89
CA LYS A 152 -22.56 -10.13 11.45
C LYS A 152 -23.60 -10.71 10.46
N PRO A 153 -24.54 -11.57 10.93
CA PRO A 153 -25.56 -12.16 10.07
C PRO A 153 -26.71 -11.17 9.81
N GLY A 154 -26.42 -10.06 9.18
CA GLY A 154 -27.42 -9.04 8.85
C GLY A 154 -27.26 -8.43 7.44
N MET A 155 -26.10 -8.59 6.81
CA MET A 155 -25.85 -8.00 5.48
C MET A 155 -26.13 -8.91 4.30
N ALA A 156 -26.38 -10.21 4.53
CA ALA A 156 -26.71 -11.14 3.45
C ALA A 156 -28.17 -11.01 2.95
N ALA A 157 -29.05 -10.41 3.73
CA ALA A 157 -30.48 -10.28 3.36
C ALA A 157 -30.78 -9.16 2.36
N LEU A 158 -29.90 -8.16 2.19
CA LEU A 158 -30.17 -7.03 1.29
C LEU A 158 -29.77 -7.26 -0.15
N LEU A 159 -28.91 -8.25 -0.45
CA LEU A 159 -28.50 -8.55 -1.83
C LEU A 159 -29.53 -9.39 -2.61
N PHE A 160 -30.42 -10.12 -1.92
CA PHE A 160 -31.46 -10.88 -2.59
C PHE A 160 -32.73 -10.09 -2.91
N ALA A 161 -32.94 -8.92 -2.30
CA ALA A 161 -34.10 -8.09 -2.59
C ALA A 161 -33.95 -7.28 -3.90
N ALA A 162 -32.72 -7.00 -4.34
CA ALA A 162 -32.47 -6.20 -5.54
C ALA A 162 -32.62 -7.00 -6.86
N THR A 163 -32.50 -8.32 -6.82
CA THR A 163 -32.64 -9.15 -8.03
C THR A 163 -34.09 -9.55 -8.33
N GLY A 164 -34.96 -9.55 -7.31
CA GLY A 164 -36.37 -9.95 -7.46
C GLY A 164 -37.25 -8.89 -8.13
N THR A 165 -36.91 -7.62 -7.99
CA THR A 165 -37.73 -6.51 -8.55
C THR A 165 -37.46 -6.24 -10.03
N CYS A 166 -36.33 -6.72 -10.56
CA CYS A 166 -36.01 -6.50 -11.99
C CYS A 166 -36.75 -7.47 -12.93
N ILE A 167 -37.24 -8.60 -12.43
CA ILE A 167 -37.92 -9.64 -13.25
C ILE A 167 -39.41 -9.31 -13.45
N THR A 168 -40.04 -8.52 -12.57
CA THR A 168 -41.47 -8.20 -12.67
C THR A 168 -41.78 -7.01 -13.57
N LEU A 169 -40.79 -6.24 -14.02
CA LEU A 169 -40.97 -5.09 -14.92
C LEU A 169 -40.79 -5.45 -16.42
N LEU A 170 -40.52 -6.72 -16.74
CA LEU A 170 -40.33 -7.20 -18.11
C LEU A 170 -41.42 -8.17 -18.57
N ARG A 171 -42.59 -8.13 -17.93
CA ARG A 171 -43.75 -8.93 -18.38
C ARG A 171 -44.88 -8.03 -18.84
#